data_afc28fdcf637822baff7367422c3c8b7
#
_entry.id   afc28fdcf637822baff7367422c3c8b7
#
_cell.length_a   1.000
_cell.length_b   1.000
_cell.length_c   1.000
_cell.angle_alpha   90.00
_cell.angle_beta   90.00
_cell.angle_gamma   90.00
#
_symmetry.space_group_name_H-M   'P 1'
#
loop_
_entity.id
_entity.type
_entity.pdbx_description
1 polymer ?
#
loop_
_entity_poly.entity_id
_entity_poly.type
_entity_poly.pdbx_seq_one_letter_code
_entity_poly.pdbx_strand_id
1 'polypeptide(L)'
;MTKNGIDVSEWQGDIDWSAVRTDFVIIRAGYGREISQKDKKFERNYAGARAAGIPCGAYWYSYAMSEDEARREAAVCIEVLRGKQFEYPIYLDVEEQKVLALGREKVSGIIAAFLKELENAGYFAGLYMSANPLTNCTTDYIKKRFAIWVANYDVPKPSYSGSYGMWQKSSKGRAAGISGNVDTDECYADYPKAIIEAGDNGFSAAPVKDTKEVTLTIDGQTYSGMLTEV
;
A
#
# COMPACT_ATOMS: atom_id res chain seq x y z
N MET A 1 0.96 -13.17 -12.86
CA MET A 1 2.36 -13.59 -12.63
C MET A 1 2.83 -12.93 -11.36
N THR A 2 3.57 -13.67 -10.51
CA THR A 2 4.20 -13.11 -9.31
C THR A 2 5.23 -12.06 -9.71
N LYS A 3 5.28 -10.95 -9.01
CA LYS A 3 6.24 -9.86 -9.16
C LYS A 3 7.19 -9.85 -7.96
N ASN A 4 8.48 -9.61 -8.22
CA ASN A 4 9.48 -9.50 -7.16
C ASN A 4 9.82 -8.04 -6.91
N GLY A 5 9.74 -7.63 -5.65
CA GLY A 5 9.99 -6.27 -5.20
C GLY A 5 11.01 -6.16 -4.10
N ILE A 6 11.26 -4.92 -3.75
CA ILE A 6 12.04 -4.55 -2.57
C ILE A 6 11.30 -3.44 -1.83
N ASP A 7 11.54 -3.31 -0.53
CA ASP A 7 11.15 -2.10 0.17
C ASP A 7 12.36 -1.39 0.78
N VAL A 8 12.30 -0.07 0.82
CA VAL A 8 13.43 0.79 1.15
C VAL A 8 13.01 1.99 1.99
N SER A 9 13.98 2.50 2.76
CA SER A 9 13.86 3.70 3.57
C SER A 9 15.19 4.46 3.62
N GLU A 10 15.35 5.39 4.53
CA GLU A 10 16.64 6.04 4.80
C GLU A 10 17.75 5.04 5.22
N TRP A 11 17.36 3.86 5.72
CA TRP A 11 18.31 2.86 6.20
C TRP A 11 19.13 2.19 5.11
N GLN A 12 18.66 2.18 3.85
CA GLN A 12 19.42 1.72 2.70
C GLN A 12 20.45 2.76 2.20
N GLY A 13 20.50 3.94 2.85
CA GLY A 13 21.46 4.99 2.51
C GLY A 13 21.23 5.58 1.12
N ASP A 14 22.32 5.76 0.39
CA ASP A 14 22.29 6.27 -0.99
C ASP A 14 22.20 5.11 -1.97
N ILE A 15 21.09 5.05 -2.68
CA ILE A 15 20.79 4.01 -3.66
C ILE A 15 21.20 4.49 -5.06
N ASP A 16 21.94 3.66 -5.78
CA ASP A 16 22.17 3.83 -7.23
C ASP A 16 21.01 3.19 -8.01
N TRP A 17 19.97 3.97 -8.24
CA TRP A 17 18.76 3.53 -8.92
C TRP A 17 19.00 3.10 -10.37
N SER A 18 20.08 3.53 -11.01
CA SER A 18 20.45 3.10 -12.37
C SER A 18 20.86 1.62 -12.41
N ALA A 19 21.36 1.09 -11.30
CA ALA A 19 21.78 -0.30 -11.13
C ALA A 19 20.65 -1.21 -10.59
N VAL A 20 19.61 -0.67 -9.94
CA VAL A 20 18.53 -1.47 -9.36
C VAL A 20 17.76 -2.23 -10.44
N ARG A 21 17.50 -3.51 -10.20
CA ARG A 21 16.67 -4.39 -11.05
C ARG A 21 15.64 -5.08 -10.16
N THR A 22 14.39 -4.60 -10.25
CA THR A 22 13.24 -5.11 -9.51
C THR A 22 11.96 -4.82 -10.27
N ASP A 23 10.89 -5.57 -10.04
CA ASP A 23 9.60 -5.31 -10.67
C ASP A 23 8.86 -4.13 -10.03
N PHE A 24 9.11 -3.85 -8.74
CA PHE A 24 8.51 -2.73 -8.00
C PHE A 24 9.32 -2.38 -6.75
N VAL A 25 9.03 -1.23 -6.17
CA VAL A 25 9.58 -0.81 -4.87
C VAL A 25 8.51 -0.19 -3.98
N ILE A 26 8.53 -0.51 -2.69
CA ILE A 26 7.73 0.19 -1.68
C ILE A 26 8.66 1.09 -0.87
N ILE A 27 8.35 2.38 -0.77
CA ILE A 27 9.26 3.40 -0.23
C ILE A 27 8.68 3.96 1.07
N ARG A 28 9.46 3.96 2.16
CA ARG A 28 9.01 4.61 3.38
C ARG A 28 8.80 6.11 3.14
N ALA A 29 7.57 6.59 3.30
CA ALA A 29 7.25 8.01 3.20
C ALA A 29 7.60 8.75 4.50
N GLY A 30 7.43 8.08 5.64
CA GLY A 30 7.73 8.64 6.94
C GLY A 30 7.15 7.81 8.08
N TYR A 31 7.01 8.45 9.23
CA TYR A 31 6.46 7.82 10.45
C TYR A 31 5.87 8.88 11.38
N GLY A 32 4.97 8.45 12.27
CA GLY A 32 4.40 9.33 13.30
C GLY A 32 3.52 10.46 12.77
N ARG A 33 3.38 11.55 13.52
CA ARG A 33 2.35 12.58 13.30
C ARG A 33 2.86 13.98 12.99
N GLU A 34 4.18 14.12 12.75
CA GLU A 34 4.82 15.40 12.48
C GLU A 34 5.46 15.40 11.09
N ILE A 35 5.34 16.50 10.37
CA ILE A 35 5.94 16.64 9.02
C ILE A 35 7.46 16.46 9.03
N SER A 36 8.11 16.78 10.15
CA SER A 36 9.55 16.56 10.36
C SER A 36 9.94 15.07 10.39
N GLN A 37 8.96 14.18 10.53
CA GLN A 37 9.12 12.72 10.54
C GLN A 37 9.00 12.10 9.14
N LYS A 38 8.92 12.93 8.08
CA LYS A 38 9.12 12.45 6.73
C LYS A 38 10.47 11.75 6.61
N ASP A 39 10.52 10.59 5.96
CA ASP A 39 11.76 9.86 5.72
C ASP A 39 12.76 10.74 4.94
N LYS A 40 13.99 10.84 5.42
CA LYS A 40 15.01 11.75 4.87
C LYS A 40 15.41 11.44 3.44
N LYS A 41 15.20 10.19 3.00
CA LYS A 41 15.51 9.73 1.65
C LYS A 41 14.27 9.56 0.77
N PHE A 42 13.06 9.80 1.29
CA PHE A 42 11.81 9.57 0.56
C PHE A 42 11.80 10.25 -0.81
N GLU A 43 12.05 11.56 -0.86
CA GLU A 43 12.01 12.30 -2.14
C GLU A 43 13.07 11.79 -3.12
N ARG A 44 14.26 11.49 -2.64
CA ARG A 44 15.35 10.95 -3.46
C ARG A 44 15.02 9.55 -3.97
N ASN A 45 14.50 8.69 -3.12
CA ASN A 45 14.13 7.33 -3.46
C ASN A 45 12.96 7.32 -4.45
N TYR A 46 11.93 8.14 -4.22
CA TYR A 46 10.83 8.30 -5.14
C TYR A 46 11.29 8.80 -6.52
N ALA A 47 12.04 9.89 -6.57
CA ALA A 47 12.55 10.43 -7.83
C ALA A 47 13.47 9.43 -8.57
N GLY A 48 14.32 8.71 -7.84
CA GLY A 48 15.21 7.71 -8.39
C GLY A 48 14.47 6.50 -8.96
N ALA A 49 13.50 5.97 -8.25
CA ALA A 49 12.64 4.87 -8.73
C ALA A 49 11.87 5.28 -9.99
N ARG A 50 11.27 6.49 -10.00
CA ARG A 50 10.56 7.03 -11.17
C ARG A 50 11.49 7.21 -12.37
N ALA A 51 12.69 7.75 -12.18
CA ALA A 51 13.69 7.93 -13.25
C ALA A 51 14.17 6.58 -13.82
N ALA A 52 14.23 5.54 -12.99
CA ALA A 52 14.57 4.18 -13.40
C ALA A 52 13.38 3.41 -14.02
N GLY A 53 12.19 4.02 -14.09
CA GLY A 53 10.97 3.38 -14.61
C GLY A 53 10.45 2.25 -13.72
N ILE A 54 10.81 2.24 -12.43
CA ILE A 54 10.38 1.22 -11.46
C ILE A 54 9.04 1.65 -10.84
N PRO A 55 7.95 0.88 -11.00
CA PRO A 55 6.68 1.13 -10.35
C PRO A 55 6.85 1.17 -8.82
N CYS A 56 6.19 2.12 -8.16
CA CYS A 56 6.38 2.29 -6.72
C CYS A 56 5.07 2.40 -5.94
N GLY A 57 5.14 2.01 -4.66
CA GLY A 57 4.18 2.30 -3.61
C GLY A 57 4.89 3.01 -2.46
N ALA A 58 4.17 3.23 -1.36
CA ALA A 58 4.76 3.83 -0.18
C ALA A 58 4.24 3.17 1.10
N TYR A 59 4.97 3.36 2.21
CA TYR A 59 4.48 3.01 3.53
C TYR A 59 4.72 4.09 4.58
N TRP A 60 3.90 4.07 5.62
CA TRP A 60 3.97 4.97 6.77
C TRP A 60 4.04 4.16 8.05
N TYR A 61 5.10 4.32 8.84
CA TYR A 61 5.26 3.62 10.11
C TYR A 61 4.46 4.31 11.21
N SER A 62 3.57 3.58 11.90
CA SER A 62 2.64 4.13 12.87
C SER A 62 3.11 3.97 14.31
N TYR A 63 2.96 5.05 15.08
CA TYR A 63 3.05 5.08 16.53
C TYR A 63 1.72 5.38 17.21
N ALA A 64 0.63 5.47 16.46
CA ALA A 64 -0.67 5.89 16.96
C ALA A 64 -1.23 4.94 18.04
N MET A 65 -1.61 5.49 19.17
CA MET A 65 -2.20 4.79 20.31
C MET A 65 -3.73 4.98 20.39
N SER A 66 -4.29 5.79 19.49
CA SER A 66 -5.71 6.06 19.37
C SER A 66 -6.10 6.34 17.91
N GLU A 67 -7.40 6.27 17.60
CA GLU A 67 -7.92 6.61 16.29
C GLU A 67 -7.64 8.06 15.91
N ASP A 68 -7.72 9.00 16.87
CA ASP A 68 -7.42 10.42 16.62
C ASP A 68 -5.95 10.65 16.28
N GLU A 69 -5.04 9.92 16.94
CA GLU A 69 -3.62 9.95 16.57
C GLU A 69 -3.39 9.36 15.18
N ALA A 70 -4.07 8.26 14.84
CA ALA A 70 -3.99 7.64 13.52
C ALA A 70 -4.48 8.59 12.41
N ARG A 71 -5.57 9.33 12.63
CA ARG A 71 -6.04 10.35 11.68
C ARG A 71 -5.01 11.48 11.50
N ARG A 72 -4.31 11.88 12.56
CA ARG A 72 -3.24 12.90 12.47
C ARG A 72 -2.04 12.35 11.70
N GLU A 73 -1.63 11.10 11.94
CA GLU A 73 -0.58 10.45 11.15
C GLU A 73 -0.97 10.36 9.68
N ALA A 74 -2.22 9.98 9.38
CA ALA A 74 -2.74 9.91 8.02
C ALA A 74 -2.70 11.28 7.32
N ALA A 75 -3.08 12.35 8.01
CA ALA A 75 -3.04 13.70 7.45
C ALA A 75 -1.62 14.11 7.04
N VAL A 76 -0.62 13.80 7.87
CA VAL A 76 0.79 14.08 7.56
C VAL A 76 1.29 13.18 6.42
N CYS A 77 0.93 11.89 6.42
CA CYS A 77 1.23 10.98 5.32
C CYS A 77 0.68 11.52 3.99
N ILE A 78 -0.59 11.89 3.95
CA ILE A 78 -1.25 12.47 2.76
C ILE A 78 -0.53 13.74 2.27
N GLU A 79 -0.10 14.61 3.19
CA GLU A 79 0.67 15.79 2.84
C GLU A 79 2.01 15.44 2.17
N VAL A 80 2.73 14.47 2.70
CA VAL A 80 4.02 13.99 2.15
C VAL A 80 3.84 13.35 0.77
N LEU A 81 2.73 12.65 0.53
CA LEU A 81 2.44 11.96 -0.74
C LEU A 81 1.90 12.89 -1.83
N ARG A 82 1.44 14.09 -1.47
CA ARG A 82 0.75 15.01 -2.39
C ARG A 82 1.54 15.28 -3.66
N GLY A 83 0.84 15.22 -4.80
CA GLY A 83 1.43 15.48 -6.13
C GLY A 83 2.29 14.36 -6.69
N LYS A 84 2.30 13.20 -6.06
CA LYS A 84 3.01 12.00 -6.51
C LYS A 84 2.04 10.94 -7.02
N GLN A 85 2.52 10.03 -7.85
CA GLN A 85 1.76 8.89 -8.38
C GLN A 85 2.41 7.59 -7.93
N PHE A 86 1.59 6.60 -7.55
CA PHE A 86 2.04 5.31 -7.06
C PHE A 86 1.25 4.18 -7.70
N GLU A 87 1.90 3.28 -8.39
CA GLU A 87 1.29 2.10 -9.02
C GLU A 87 0.97 0.99 -8.02
N TYR A 88 1.52 1.08 -6.81
CA TYR A 88 1.30 0.15 -5.70
C TYR A 88 0.59 0.86 -4.53
N PRO A 89 -0.03 0.10 -3.62
CA PRO A 89 -0.77 0.69 -2.49
C PRO A 89 0.08 1.59 -1.60
N ILE A 90 -0.62 2.42 -0.82
CA ILE A 90 -0.05 3.13 0.31
C ILE A 90 -0.35 2.31 1.56
N TYR A 91 0.69 1.80 2.21
CA TYR A 91 0.56 0.90 3.36
C TYR A 91 0.73 1.63 4.69
N LEU A 92 -0.15 1.31 5.64
CA LEU A 92 0.11 1.58 7.05
C LEU A 92 0.93 0.42 7.61
N ASP A 93 2.06 0.73 8.21
CA ASP A 93 2.95 -0.23 8.87
C ASP A 93 2.72 -0.19 10.39
N VAL A 94 2.27 -1.32 10.95
CA VAL A 94 1.90 -1.44 12.38
C VAL A 94 2.69 -2.55 13.04
N GLU A 95 3.77 -2.19 13.71
CA GLU A 95 4.69 -3.11 14.37
C GLU A 95 4.98 -2.77 15.85
N GLU A 96 4.63 -1.54 16.27
CA GLU A 96 4.92 -1.07 17.63
C GLU A 96 4.26 -1.97 18.69
N GLN A 97 5.08 -2.55 19.58
CA GLN A 97 4.61 -3.47 20.61
C GLN A 97 3.59 -2.83 21.55
N LYS A 98 3.73 -1.52 21.84
CA LYS A 98 2.78 -0.77 22.66
C LYS A 98 1.42 -0.65 21.99
N VAL A 99 1.39 -0.46 20.67
CA VAL A 99 0.17 -0.43 19.88
C VAL A 99 -0.48 -1.80 19.85
N LEU A 100 0.30 -2.85 19.53
CA LEU A 100 -0.20 -4.23 19.47
C LEU A 100 -0.78 -4.70 20.80
N ALA A 101 -0.24 -4.24 21.94
CA ALA A 101 -0.71 -4.56 23.28
C ALA A 101 -2.08 -3.94 23.64
N LEU A 102 -2.62 -3.02 22.83
CA LEU A 102 -3.93 -2.41 23.05
C LEU A 102 -5.10 -3.39 22.84
N GLY A 103 -4.83 -4.53 22.21
CA GLY A 103 -5.83 -5.54 21.92
C GLY A 103 -6.54 -5.33 20.57
N ARG A 104 -7.12 -6.41 20.08
CA ARG A 104 -7.63 -6.56 18.70
C ARG A 104 -8.55 -5.41 18.25
N GLU A 105 -9.54 -5.07 19.04
CA GLU A 105 -10.54 -4.07 18.65
C GLU A 105 -9.93 -2.66 18.54
N LYS A 106 -9.10 -2.27 19.51
CA LYS A 106 -8.43 -0.96 19.47
C LYS A 106 -7.43 -0.86 18.35
N VAL A 107 -6.59 -1.89 18.15
CA VAL A 107 -5.64 -1.94 17.02
C VAL A 107 -6.38 -1.83 15.69
N SER A 108 -7.48 -2.57 15.54
CA SER A 108 -8.29 -2.51 14.32
C SER A 108 -8.95 -1.15 14.11
N GLY A 109 -9.41 -0.49 15.17
CA GLY A 109 -9.94 0.88 15.11
C GLY A 109 -8.89 1.88 14.65
N ILE A 110 -7.67 1.81 15.20
CA ILE A 110 -6.52 2.64 14.82
C ILE A 110 -6.19 2.44 13.33
N ILE A 111 -6.05 1.18 12.90
CA ILE A 111 -5.78 0.84 11.50
C ILE A 111 -6.88 1.38 10.59
N ALA A 112 -8.14 1.13 10.92
CA ALA A 112 -9.27 1.59 10.12
C ALA A 112 -9.33 3.12 10.01
N ALA A 113 -9.02 3.84 11.10
CA ALA A 113 -9.02 5.29 11.12
C ALA A 113 -7.99 5.86 10.13
N PHE A 114 -6.76 5.33 10.13
CA PHE A 114 -5.72 5.77 9.21
C PHE A 114 -6.06 5.42 7.74
N LEU A 115 -6.40 4.17 7.47
CA LEU A 115 -6.61 3.68 6.10
C LEU A 115 -7.83 4.32 5.43
N LYS A 116 -8.89 4.62 6.19
CA LYS A 116 -10.04 5.37 5.67
C LYS A 116 -9.69 6.80 5.29
N GLU A 117 -8.82 7.47 6.02
CA GLU A 117 -8.35 8.81 5.63
C GLU A 117 -7.54 8.76 4.33
N LEU A 118 -6.71 7.73 4.12
CA LEU A 118 -6.04 7.52 2.84
C LEU A 118 -7.04 7.34 1.69
N GLU A 119 -8.05 6.47 1.87
CA GLU A 119 -9.09 6.26 0.85
C GLU A 119 -9.88 7.53 0.56
N ASN A 120 -10.26 8.30 1.60
CA ASN A 120 -10.95 9.59 1.45
C ASN A 120 -10.11 10.61 0.65
N ALA A 121 -8.79 10.49 0.69
CA ALA A 121 -7.85 11.31 -0.07
C ALA A 121 -7.53 10.74 -1.47
N GLY A 122 -8.18 9.65 -1.89
CA GLY A 122 -7.99 9.02 -3.21
C GLY A 122 -6.78 8.11 -3.30
N TYR A 123 -6.34 7.52 -2.18
CA TYR A 123 -5.28 6.54 -2.19
C TYR A 123 -5.80 5.12 -2.01
N PHE A 124 -5.22 4.19 -2.74
CA PHE A 124 -5.44 2.75 -2.56
C PHE A 124 -4.72 2.29 -1.29
N ALA A 125 -5.49 2.03 -0.23
CA ALA A 125 -4.98 1.81 1.11
C ALA A 125 -4.68 0.33 1.40
N GLY A 126 -3.59 0.05 2.10
CA GLY A 126 -3.19 -1.27 2.55
C GLY A 126 -2.60 -1.30 3.95
N LEU A 127 -2.52 -2.49 4.51
CA LEU A 127 -1.92 -2.76 5.82
C LEU A 127 -0.69 -3.64 5.65
N TYR A 128 0.46 -3.20 6.19
CA TYR A 128 1.61 -4.05 6.43
C TYR A 128 1.64 -4.47 7.90
N MET A 129 1.87 -5.75 8.14
CA MET A 129 2.02 -6.30 9.47
C MET A 129 2.65 -7.69 9.41
N SER A 130 3.41 -8.05 10.45
CA SER A 130 3.92 -9.43 10.61
C SER A 130 2.76 -10.43 10.76
N ALA A 131 2.95 -11.67 10.30
CA ALA A 131 1.89 -12.71 10.23
C ALA A 131 1.20 -12.99 11.57
N ASN A 132 1.95 -13.02 12.69
CA ASN A 132 1.37 -13.30 14.00
C ASN A 132 0.46 -12.15 14.49
N PRO A 133 0.89 -10.88 14.60
CA PRO A 133 0.01 -9.80 14.98
C PRO A 133 -1.14 -9.57 13.98
N LEU A 134 -0.92 -9.76 12.68
CA LEU A 134 -2.00 -9.73 11.68
C LEU A 134 -3.11 -10.72 12.01
N THR A 135 -2.76 -11.93 12.42
CA THR A 135 -3.73 -12.97 12.82
C THR A 135 -4.43 -12.62 14.12
N ASN A 136 -3.69 -12.17 15.13
CA ASN A 136 -4.16 -12.12 16.52
C ASN A 136 -4.63 -10.72 16.96
N CYS A 137 -4.07 -9.67 16.38
CA CYS A 137 -4.34 -8.28 16.77
C CYS A 137 -5.25 -7.52 15.80
N THR A 138 -5.78 -8.17 14.74
CA THR A 138 -6.70 -7.53 13.80
C THR A 138 -8.02 -8.27 13.69
N THR A 139 -9.10 -7.53 13.44
CA THR A 139 -10.43 -8.09 13.15
C THR A 139 -10.53 -8.59 11.72
N ASP A 140 -11.53 -9.43 11.45
CA ASP A 140 -11.82 -9.90 10.09
C ASP A 140 -12.22 -8.77 9.14
N TYR A 141 -12.80 -7.69 9.67
CA TYR A 141 -13.09 -6.50 8.89
C TYR A 141 -11.82 -5.93 8.24
N ILE A 142 -10.76 -5.70 9.01
CA ILE A 142 -9.49 -5.18 8.49
C ILE A 142 -8.91 -6.11 7.42
N LYS A 143 -8.84 -7.41 7.73
CA LYS A 143 -8.25 -8.43 6.85
C LYS A 143 -8.98 -8.60 5.52
N LYS A 144 -10.28 -8.34 5.47
CA LYS A 144 -11.11 -8.49 4.27
C LYS A 144 -11.28 -7.18 3.48
N ARG A 145 -11.15 -6.03 4.15
CA ARG A 145 -11.46 -4.73 3.57
C ARG A 145 -10.27 -4.07 2.86
N PHE A 146 -9.05 -4.28 3.36
CA PHE A 146 -7.87 -3.60 2.89
C PHE A 146 -6.88 -4.55 2.22
N ALA A 147 -6.01 -4.00 1.36
CA ALA A 147 -4.88 -4.76 0.81
C ALA A 147 -3.94 -5.19 1.93
N ILE A 148 -3.53 -6.46 1.93
CA ILE A 148 -2.64 -7.00 2.96
C ILE A 148 -1.25 -7.25 2.37
N TRP A 149 -0.25 -6.68 3.04
CA TRP A 149 1.17 -6.97 2.88
C TRP A 149 1.66 -7.64 4.16
N VAL A 150 1.84 -8.94 4.10
CA VAL A 150 2.23 -9.75 5.27
C VAL A 150 3.74 -9.93 5.32
N ALA A 151 4.36 -9.73 6.49
CA ALA A 151 5.75 -10.08 6.73
C ALA A 151 5.86 -11.44 7.44
N ASN A 152 6.68 -12.32 6.89
CA ASN A 152 7.05 -13.59 7.54
C ASN A 152 8.32 -14.13 6.89
N TYR A 153 9.42 -14.02 7.59
CA TYR A 153 10.75 -14.28 7.05
C TYR A 153 11.18 -15.74 7.17
N ASP A 154 12.06 -16.15 6.25
CA ASP A 154 12.76 -17.43 6.26
C ASP A 154 11.82 -18.66 6.34
N VAL A 155 10.64 -18.55 5.72
CA VAL A 155 9.64 -19.61 5.63
C VAL A 155 9.25 -19.87 4.16
N PRO A 156 8.77 -21.08 3.81
CA PRO A 156 8.36 -21.37 2.43
C PRO A 156 7.07 -20.67 2.02
N LYS A 157 6.26 -20.22 2.98
CA LYS A 157 5.04 -19.42 2.82
C LYS A 157 4.68 -18.76 4.15
N PRO A 158 3.93 -17.64 4.14
CA PRO A 158 3.45 -17.02 5.37
C PRO A 158 2.60 -17.97 6.21
N SER A 159 2.76 -17.88 7.54
CA SER A 159 1.92 -18.61 8.50
C SER A 159 0.51 -17.99 8.62
N TYR A 160 0.29 -16.81 8.04
CA TYR A 160 -1.02 -16.18 7.92
C TYR A 160 -1.89 -16.92 6.89
N SER A 161 -3.07 -17.39 7.31
CA SER A 161 -3.97 -18.20 6.48
C SER A 161 -5.01 -17.39 5.70
N GLY A 162 -5.11 -16.07 5.93
CA GLY A 162 -6.01 -15.19 5.20
C GLY A 162 -5.46 -14.78 3.82
N SER A 163 -6.25 -14.03 3.07
CA SER A 163 -5.83 -13.49 1.78
C SER A 163 -4.81 -12.36 1.96
N TYR A 164 -3.80 -12.34 1.12
CA TYR A 164 -2.81 -11.26 1.04
C TYR A 164 -2.40 -11.04 -0.42
N GLY A 165 -2.12 -9.79 -0.76
CA GLY A 165 -1.66 -9.42 -2.09
C GLY A 165 -0.15 -9.32 -2.20
N MET A 166 0.55 -9.15 -1.06
CA MET A 166 2.00 -9.00 -1.01
C MET A 166 2.59 -9.69 0.22
N TRP A 167 3.78 -10.22 0.08
CA TRP A 167 4.54 -10.90 1.12
C TRP A 167 5.97 -10.38 1.18
N GLN A 168 6.38 -9.83 2.33
CA GLN A 168 7.78 -9.53 2.65
C GLN A 168 8.42 -10.81 3.22
N LYS A 169 9.32 -11.40 2.45
CA LYS A 169 9.84 -12.74 2.72
C LYS A 169 11.21 -12.77 3.38
N SER A 170 11.95 -11.69 3.32
CA SER A 170 13.27 -11.59 3.92
C SER A 170 13.67 -10.15 4.19
N SER A 171 14.38 -9.92 5.28
CA SER A 171 15.06 -8.66 5.61
C SER A 171 16.57 -8.71 5.34
N LYS A 172 17.05 -9.73 4.62
CA LYS A 172 18.48 -9.97 4.37
C LYS A 172 18.80 -10.12 2.88
N GLY A 173 17.90 -9.62 2.02
CA GLY A 173 18.10 -9.63 0.58
C GLY A 173 19.26 -8.75 0.15
N ARG A 174 19.59 -8.84 -1.14
CA ARG A 174 20.59 -8.02 -1.81
C ARG A 174 20.04 -7.55 -3.14
N ALA A 175 20.29 -6.29 -3.45
CA ALA A 175 19.96 -5.73 -4.75
C ALA A 175 21.15 -4.91 -5.28
N ALA A 176 21.39 -4.97 -6.58
CA ALA A 176 22.38 -4.10 -7.21
C ALA A 176 22.01 -2.63 -6.96
N GLY A 177 23.00 -1.79 -6.72
CA GLY A 177 22.76 -0.37 -6.42
C GLY A 177 22.44 -0.06 -4.95
N ILE A 178 22.27 -1.09 -4.09
CA ILE A 178 22.01 -0.95 -2.66
C ILE A 178 23.16 -1.57 -1.86
N SER A 179 23.73 -0.78 -0.94
CA SER A 179 24.77 -1.26 -0.03
C SER A 179 24.11 -1.90 1.20
N GLY A 180 24.49 -3.13 1.52
CA GLY A 180 23.94 -3.82 2.69
C GLY A 180 22.68 -4.62 2.40
N ASN A 181 21.89 -4.87 3.43
CA ASN A 181 20.65 -5.64 3.34
C ASN A 181 19.51 -4.76 2.80
N VAL A 182 18.61 -5.40 2.07
CA VAL A 182 17.35 -4.82 1.64
C VAL A 182 16.24 -5.85 1.83
N ASP A 183 15.06 -5.39 2.18
CA ASP A 183 13.89 -6.23 2.31
C ASP A 183 13.41 -6.68 0.93
N THR A 184 12.94 -7.91 0.82
CA THR A 184 12.51 -8.50 -0.45
C THR A 184 11.09 -9.00 -0.37
N ASP A 185 10.34 -8.70 -1.43
CA ASP A 185 8.90 -8.89 -1.50
C ASP A 185 8.48 -9.74 -2.70
N GLU A 186 7.36 -10.42 -2.53
CA GLU A 186 6.60 -11.03 -3.63
C GLU A 186 5.20 -10.45 -3.66
N CYS A 187 4.78 -9.97 -4.83
CA CYS A 187 3.43 -9.46 -5.05
C CYS A 187 2.65 -10.40 -5.97
N TYR A 188 1.44 -10.75 -5.55
CA TYR A 188 0.53 -11.70 -6.22
C TYR A 188 -0.68 -11.02 -6.86
N ALA A 189 -0.96 -9.76 -6.48
CA ALA A 189 -2.05 -8.95 -7.00
C ALA A 189 -1.56 -8.02 -8.13
N ASP A 190 -2.43 -7.73 -9.08
CA ASP A 190 -2.16 -6.74 -10.13
C ASP A 190 -2.59 -5.34 -9.63
N TYR A 191 -1.83 -4.82 -8.66
CA TYR A 191 -2.10 -3.49 -8.10
C TYR A 191 -1.99 -2.37 -9.14
N PRO A 192 -0.98 -2.34 -10.04
CA PRO A 192 -0.89 -1.29 -11.04
C PRO A 192 -2.14 -1.17 -11.90
N LYS A 193 -2.69 -2.31 -12.35
CA LYS A 193 -3.94 -2.31 -13.11
C LYS A 193 -5.10 -1.76 -12.30
N ALA A 194 -5.32 -2.29 -11.09
CA ALA A 194 -6.44 -1.89 -10.25
C ALA A 194 -6.41 -0.40 -9.88
N ILE A 195 -5.23 0.11 -9.50
CA ILE A 195 -5.03 1.50 -9.06
C ILE A 195 -5.21 2.49 -10.22
N ILE A 196 -4.60 2.19 -11.38
CA ILE A 196 -4.67 3.09 -12.54
C ILE A 196 -6.09 3.11 -13.13
N GLU A 197 -6.76 1.98 -13.23
CA GLU A 197 -8.15 1.89 -13.73
C GLU A 197 -9.13 2.63 -12.80
N ALA A 198 -8.92 2.55 -11.47
CA ALA A 198 -9.74 3.28 -10.49
C ALA A 198 -9.46 4.78 -10.44
N GLY A 199 -8.29 5.23 -10.89
CA GLY A 199 -7.85 6.61 -10.77
C GLY A 199 -7.36 6.97 -9.38
N ASP A 200 -6.93 5.97 -8.60
CA ASP A 200 -6.35 6.17 -7.26
C ASP A 200 -4.88 6.61 -7.32
N ASN A 201 -4.30 6.93 -6.18
CA ASN A 201 -2.87 7.22 -6.00
C ASN A 201 -2.33 8.32 -6.93
N GLY A 202 -3.14 9.32 -7.23
CA GLY A 202 -2.76 10.45 -8.08
C GLY A 202 -2.88 10.19 -9.58
N PHE A 203 -3.40 9.04 -10.00
CA PHE A 203 -3.80 8.82 -11.39
C PHE A 203 -5.17 9.42 -11.66
N SER A 204 -5.45 9.73 -12.93
CA SER A 204 -6.81 10.03 -13.37
C SER A 204 -7.50 8.71 -13.69
N ALA A 205 -8.76 8.56 -13.28
CA ALA A 205 -9.55 7.40 -13.66
C ALA A 205 -9.51 7.23 -15.19
N ALA A 206 -9.34 6.01 -15.66
CA ALA A 206 -9.45 5.71 -17.07
C ALA A 206 -10.82 6.23 -17.58
N PRO A 207 -10.89 6.86 -18.77
CA PRO A 207 -12.18 7.26 -19.31
C PRO A 207 -13.06 6.01 -19.36
N VAL A 208 -14.26 6.14 -18.78
CA VAL A 208 -15.25 5.06 -18.85
C VAL A 208 -15.43 4.74 -20.33
N LYS A 209 -15.12 3.52 -20.72
CA LYS A 209 -15.34 3.06 -22.11
C LYS A 209 -16.77 3.39 -22.48
N ASP A 210 -16.97 3.92 -23.67
CA ASP A 210 -18.24 4.41 -24.17
C ASP A 210 -19.44 3.63 -23.65
N THR A 211 -20.22 4.28 -22.78
CA THR A 211 -21.51 3.74 -22.35
C THR A 211 -22.50 4.06 -23.42
N LYS A 212 -23.10 3.03 -24.04
CA LYS A 212 -24.21 3.22 -24.98
C LYS A 212 -25.52 3.17 -24.21
N GLU A 213 -26.35 4.20 -24.42
CA GLU A 213 -27.73 4.14 -23.95
C GLU A 213 -28.46 3.07 -24.77
N VAL A 214 -28.98 2.07 -24.07
CA VAL A 214 -29.76 0.99 -24.69
C VAL A 214 -31.16 1.04 -24.15
N THR A 215 -32.10 1.04 -25.09
CA THR A 215 -33.53 0.96 -24.79
C THR A 215 -34.02 -0.46 -25.09
N LEU A 216 -34.58 -1.14 -24.09
CA LEU A 216 -35.17 -2.45 -24.21
C LEU A 216 -36.68 -2.34 -24.00
N THR A 217 -37.45 -2.97 -24.90
CA THR A 217 -38.90 -3.07 -24.72
C THR A 217 -39.26 -4.53 -24.40
N ILE A 218 -39.85 -4.77 -23.23
CA ILE A 218 -40.30 -6.07 -22.77
C ILE A 218 -41.79 -5.93 -22.41
N ASP A 219 -42.64 -6.79 -23.00
CA ASP A 219 -44.09 -6.82 -22.77
C ASP A 219 -44.79 -5.44 -22.91
N GLY A 220 -44.32 -4.64 -23.89
CA GLY A 220 -44.87 -3.30 -24.16
C GLY A 220 -44.41 -2.20 -23.23
N GLN A 221 -43.55 -2.47 -22.26
CA GLN A 221 -42.92 -1.49 -21.40
C GLN A 221 -41.48 -1.24 -21.85
N THR A 222 -41.10 0.04 -21.93
CA THR A 222 -39.77 0.47 -22.38
C THR A 222 -38.88 0.79 -21.17
N TYR A 223 -37.71 0.16 -21.14
CA TYR A 223 -36.67 0.34 -20.15
C TYR A 223 -35.44 0.98 -20.83
N SER A 224 -34.90 2.04 -20.28
CA SER A 224 -33.62 2.59 -20.73
C SER A 224 -32.55 2.40 -19.67
N GLY A 225 -31.33 2.08 -20.10
CA GLY A 225 -30.17 1.89 -19.22
C GLY A 225 -28.86 2.07 -19.98
N MET A 226 -27.79 2.29 -19.22
CA MET A 226 -26.44 2.41 -19.79
C MET A 226 -25.77 1.05 -19.78
N LEU A 227 -25.29 0.58 -20.92
CA LEU A 227 -24.45 -0.61 -21.03
C LEU A 227 -23.00 -0.19 -21.20
N THR A 228 -22.12 -0.83 -20.41
CA THR A 228 -20.66 -0.71 -20.56
C THR A 228 -20.16 -1.99 -21.23
N GLU A 229 -19.34 -1.86 -22.25
CA GLU A 229 -18.65 -3.00 -22.86
C GLU A 229 -17.72 -3.66 -21.82
N VAL A 230 -17.86 -4.96 -21.60
CA VAL A 230 -17.10 -5.76 -20.62
C VAL A 230 -15.75 -6.19 -21.20
#